data_c776fb3070aead8a230aa1c7482fb50c
#
_entry.id   c776fb3070aead8a230aa1c7482fb50c
#
_cell.length_a   1.000
_cell.length_b   1.000
_cell.length_c   1.000
_cell.angle_alpha   90.00
_cell.angle_beta   90.00
_cell.angle_gamma   90.00
#
_symmetry.space_group_name_H-M   'P 1'
#
loop_
_entity.id
_entity.type
_entity.pdbx_description
1 polymer ?
#
loop_
_entity_poly.entity_id
_entity_poly.type
_entity_poly.pdbx_seq_one_letter_code
_entity_poly.pdbx_strand_id
1 'polypeptide(L)'
;MNLAITGASGNIGGMVARHLSARGLPLILPLRNPAKAPDLPNCEARQFAYGDLELAKQALSGVDVLFMVSAAESPTREQEHLTLVQAASEAGVQHIVYLSFAQAALDSTFTLARTHAVTENAIRQTNMRYTFLRDNFYSEMMATIANADGIIAGPADDGRVACVSQRDVAQAAANVIADIACGNHRHDNQTYTLTGSQSLSFTEIAAVLTKITGKPHRYHNETLEEALIVGT
;
A
#
# COMPACT_ATOMS: atom_id res chain seq x y z
N MET A 1 -3.10 -18.95 -13.77
CA MET A 1 -2.09 -17.92 -13.42
C MET A 1 -1.71 -18.09 -11.97
N ASN A 2 -0.42 -18.04 -11.68
CA ASN A 2 0.13 -18.11 -10.33
C ASN A 2 0.24 -16.70 -9.75
N LEU A 3 -0.42 -16.44 -8.64
CA LEU A 3 -0.52 -15.13 -8.02
C LEU A 3 0.40 -15.05 -6.82
N ALA A 4 1.22 -14.02 -6.70
CA ALA A 4 2.01 -13.75 -5.50
C ALA A 4 1.54 -12.47 -4.79
N ILE A 5 1.47 -12.53 -3.46
CA ILE A 5 1.01 -11.40 -2.63
C ILE A 5 2.10 -11.10 -1.59
N THR A 6 2.83 -10.00 -1.76
CA THR A 6 3.74 -9.53 -0.71
C THR A 6 2.98 -8.92 0.45
N GLY A 7 3.61 -8.82 1.61
CA GLY A 7 2.98 -8.22 2.79
C GLY A 7 1.77 -8.98 3.35
N ALA A 8 1.62 -10.28 3.04
CA ALA A 8 0.47 -11.09 3.45
C ALA A 8 0.35 -11.27 4.98
N SER A 9 1.40 -11.01 5.76
CA SER A 9 1.34 -10.96 7.23
C SER A 9 0.91 -9.59 7.78
N GLY A 10 0.76 -8.58 6.91
CA GLY A 10 0.30 -7.23 7.26
C GLY A 10 -1.19 -7.03 6.99
N ASN A 11 -1.64 -5.78 7.19
CA ASN A 11 -3.05 -5.44 7.07
C ASN A 11 -3.58 -5.63 5.64
N ILE A 12 -3.11 -4.84 4.68
CA ILE A 12 -3.66 -4.84 3.32
C ILE A 12 -3.34 -6.14 2.59
N GLY A 13 -2.05 -6.55 2.55
CA GLY A 13 -1.68 -7.79 1.88
C GLY A 13 -2.39 -9.02 2.46
N GLY A 14 -2.57 -9.06 3.80
CA GLY A 14 -3.33 -10.13 4.46
C GLY A 14 -4.82 -10.12 4.11
N MET A 15 -5.45 -8.94 3.99
CA MET A 15 -6.85 -8.85 3.52
C MET A 15 -6.99 -9.25 2.05
N VAL A 16 -6.09 -8.81 1.19
CA VAL A 16 -6.06 -9.21 -0.23
C VAL A 16 -5.90 -10.71 -0.36
N ALA A 17 -4.95 -11.32 0.37
CA ALA A 17 -4.75 -12.76 0.36
C ALA A 17 -6.02 -13.52 0.79
N ARG A 18 -6.69 -13.07 1.85
CA ARG A 18 -7.98 -13.66 2.29
C ARG A 18 -9.08 -13.54 1.23
N HIS A 19 -9.22 -12.37 0.61
CA HIS A 19 -10.24 -12.16 -0.44
C HIS A 19 -10.01 -13.05 -1.66
N LEU A 20 -8.77 -13.23 -2.09
CA LEU A 20 -8.43 -14.06 -3.25
C LEU A 20 -8.53 -15.57 -2.92
N SER A 21 -8.06 -15.98 -1.74
CA SER A 21 -8.19 -17.36 -1.26
C SER A 21 -9.66 -17.78 -1.10
N ALA A 22 -10.52 -16.89 -0.59
CA ALA A 22 -11.97 -17.12 -0.50
C ALA A 22 -12.66 -17.30 -1.87
N ARG A 23 -12.02 -16.83 -2.96
CA ARG A 23 -12.45 -17.05 -4.35
C ARG A 23 -11.87 -18.34 -4.96
N GLY A 24 -11.14 -19.13 -4.15
CA GLY A 24 -10.52 -20.39 -4.59
C GLY A 24 -9.22 -20.21 -5.39
N LEU A 25 -8.66 -19.01 -5.46
CA LEU A 25 -7.44 -18.75 -6.22
C LEU A 25 -6.21 -19.23 -5.43
N PRO A 26 -5.30 -20.00 -6.06
CA PRO A 26 -4.05 -20.41 -5.43
C PRO A 26 -3.10 -19.22 -5.30
N LEU A 27 -2.44 -19.08 -4.15
CA LEU A 27 -1.58 -17.95 -3.85
C LEU A 27 -0.18 -18.39 -3.42
N ILE A 28 0.81 -17.65 -3.84
CA ILE A 28 2.16 -17.66 -3.30
C ILE A 28 2.27 -16.45 -2.35
N LEU A 29 2.75 -16.68 -1.13
CA LEU A 29 2.90 -15.66 -0.11
C LEU A 29 4.39 -15.46 0.20
N PRO A 30 5.08 -14.52 -0.49
CA PRO A 30 6.45 -14.15 -0.18
C PRO A 30 6.52 -13.43 1.17
N LEU A 31 7.21 -13.98 2.15
CA LEU A 31 7.26 -13.48 3.53
C LEU A 31 8.69 -13.55 4.10
N ARG A 32 9.10 -12.53 4.87
CA ARG A 32 10.38 -12.56 5.61
C ARG A 32 10.44 -13.71 6.61
N ASN A 33 9.31 -14.05 7.20
CA ASN A 33 9.14 -15.20 8.07
C ASN A 33 7.92 -16.01 7.61
N PRO A 34 8.12 -17.13 6.89
CA PRO A 34 7.03 -17.98 6.41
C PRO A 34 6.11 -18.51 7.50
N ALA A 35 6.61 -18.65 8.76
CA ALA A 35 5.77 -19.08 9.89
C ALA A 35 4.69 -18.05 10.29
N LYS A 36 4.77 -16.83 9.78
CA LYS A 36 3.75 -15.78 9.97
C LYS A 36 2.74 -15.72 8.82
N ALA A 37 2.77 -16.69 7.91
CA ALA A 37 1.77 -16.77 6.86
C ALA A 37 0.37 -16.93 7.47
N PRO A 38 -0.65 -16.24 6.93
CA PRO A 38 -2.02 -16.52 7.31
C PRO A 38 -2.37 -17.96 6.92
N ASP A 39 -3.09 -18.66 7.81
CA ASP A 39 -3.61 -20.00 7.52
C ASP A 39 -4.78 -19.88 6.53
N LEU A 40 -4.49 -20.09 5.25
CA LEU A 40 -5.44 -19.96 4.15
C LEU A 40 -5.34 -21.18 3.23
N PRO A 41 -6.48 -21.67 2.71
CA PRO A 41 -6.48 -22.77 1.76
C PRO A 41 -5.76 -22.37 0.46
N ASN A 42 -5.08 -23.34 -0.16
CA ASN A 42 -4.36 -23.20 -1.42
C ASN A 42 -3.30 -22.10 -1.44
N CYS A 43 -2.65 -21.85 -0.29
CA CYS A 43 -1.58 -20.86 -0.17
C CYS A 43 -0.24 -21.54 0.14
N GLU A 44 0.81 -21.10 -0.57
CA GLU A 44 2.20 -21.51 -0.37
C GLU A 44 3.01 -20.35 0.19
N ALA A 45 3.59 -20.49 1.39
CA ALA A 45 4.49 -19.48 1.94
C ALA A 45 5.92 -19.72 1.45
N ARG A 46 6.59 -18.68 0.94
CA ARG A 46 7.98 -18.74 0.50
C ARG A 46 8.83 -17.72 1.26
N GLN A 47 10.06 -18.12 1.60
CA GLN A 47 11.05 -17.20 2.19
C GLN A 47 11.36 -16.07 1.21
N PHE A 48 11.36 -14.82 1.72
CA PHE A 48 11.50 -13.64 0.89
C PHE A 48 12.09 -12.46 1.67
N ALA A 49 12.85 -11.61 0.98
CA ALA A 49 13.24 -10.29 1.47
C ALA A 49 13.29 -9.29 0.31
N TYR A 50 12.81 -8.06 0.52
CA TYR A 50 12.77 -7.02 -0.51
C TYR A 50 14.16 -6.65 -1.05
N GLY A 51 15.16 -6.55 -0.19
CA GLY A 51 16.53 -6.13 -0.53
C GLY A 51 17.45 -7.27 -0.96
N ASP A 52 16.98 -8.51 -1.03
CA ASP A 52 17.78 -9.68 -1.46
C ASP A 52 17.29 -10.16 -2.83
N LEU A 53 18.06 -9.84 -3.88
CA LEU A 53 17.70 -10.12 -5.26
C LEU A 53 17.49 -11.62 -5.51
N GLU A 54 18.42 -12.46 -5.09
CA GLU A 54 18.36 -13.90 -5.38
C GLU A 54 17.24 -14.59 -4.60
N LEU A 55 17.07 -14.21 -3.34
CA LEU A 55 15.97 -14.73 -2.52
C LEU A 55 14.61 -14.29 -3.06
N ALA A 56 14.48 -13.02 -3.51
CA ALA A 56 13.27 -12.52 -4.13
C ALA A 56 12.96 -13.23 -5.46
N LYS A 57 13.97 -13.49 -6.32
CA LYS A 57 13.81 -14.25 -7.56
C LYS A 57 13.33 -15.68 -7.29
N GLN A 58 13.94 -16.35 -6.31
CA GLN A 58 13.53 -17.70 -5.93
C GLN A 58 12.06 -17.71 -5.44
N ALA A 59 11.69 -16.75 -4.59
CA ALA A 59 10.32 -16.64 -4.09
C ALA A 59 9.29 -16.37 -5.21
N LEU A 60 9.70 -15.65 -6.26
CA LEU A 60 8.84 -15.29 -7.41
C LEU A 60 8.95 -16.28 -8.59
N SER A 61 9.70 -17.37 -8.45
CA SER A 61 9.79 -18.37 -9.50
C SER A 61 8.42 -18.95 -9.86
N GLY A 62 8.06 -18.89 -11.14
CA GLY A 62 6.78 -19.37 -11.67
C GLY A 62 5.57 -18.48 -11.36
N VAL A 63 5.78 -17.26 -10.87
CA VAL A 63 4.71 -16.27 -10.62
C VAL A 63 4.37 -15.54 -11.91
N ASP A 64 3.09 -15.48 -12.26
CA ASP A 64 2.58 -14.73 -13.41
C ASP A 64 2.20 -13.29 -13.02
N VAL A 65 1.54 -13.12 -11.85
CA VAL A 65 1.07 -11.81 -11.35
C VAL A 65 1.55 -11.58 -9.92
N LEU A 66 2.20 -10.45 -9.71
CA LEU A 66 2.69 -10.02 -8.39
C LEU A 66 1.85 -8.85 -7.87
N PHE A 67 1.22 -9.00 -6.71
CA PHE A 67 0.76 -7.87 -5.91
C PHE A 67 1.88 -7.41 -4.98
N MET A 68 2.45 -6.25 -5.29
CA MET A 68 3.51 -5.61 -4.52
C MET A 68 2.91 -4.60 -3.56
N VAL A 69 2.84 -4.95 -2.27
CA VAL A 69 2.59 -3.98 -1.19
C VAL A 69 3.89 -3.24 -0.92
N SER A 70 3.87 -1.94 -0.76
CA SER A 70 5.06 -1.15 -0.46
C SER A 70 5.69 -1.56 0.89
N ALA A 71 7.03 -1.57 0.94
CA ALA A 71 7.77 -1.83 2.18
C ALA A 71 7.52 -0.72 3.22
N ALA A 72 7.80 -1.02 4.49
CA ALA A 72 7.76 -0.03 5.57
C ALA A 72 8.71 1.13 5.27
N GLU A 73 8.40 2.31 5.81
CA GLU A 73 9.26 3.47 5.67
C GLU A 73 10.61 3.24 6.35
N SER A 74 11.69 3.38 5.59
CA SER A 74 13.06 3.22 6.03
C SER A 74 14.02 3.91 5.06
N PRO A 75 15.27 4.19 5.47
CA PRO A 75 16.29 4.74 4.57
C PRO A 75 16.61 3.84 3.37
N THR A 76 16.38 2.53 3.46
CA THR A 76 16.65 1.54 2.41
C THR A 76 15.44 1.21 1.55
N ARG A 77 14.25 1.74 1.88
CA ARG A 77 12.99 1.39 1.23
C ARG A 77 13.02 1.52 -0.29
N GLU A 78 13.59 2.61 -0.80
CA GLU A 78 13.70 2.83 -2.24
C GLU A 78 14.52 1.72 -2.91
N GLN A 79 15.72 1.43 -2.38
CA GLN A 79 16.57 0.37 -2.90
C GLN A 79 15.90 -1.01 -2.79
N GLU A 80 15.21 -1.29 -1.69
CA GLU A 80 14.43 -2.52 -1.51
C GLU A 80 13.35 -2.68 -2.59
N HIS A 81 12.64 -1.61 -2.92
CA HIS A 81 11.64 -1.62 -3.99
C HIS A 81 12.27 -1.88 -5.36
N LEU A 82 13.38 -1.18 -5.68
CA LEU A 82 14.08 -1.36 -6.95
C LEU A 82 14.61 -2.80 -7.11
N THR A 83 15.15 -3.37 -6.04
CA THR A 83 15.61 -4.76 -6.02
C THR A 83 14.46 -5.75 -6.27
N LEU A 84 13.29 -5.53 -5.66
CA LEU A 84 12.13 -6.38 -5.90
C LEU A 84 11.58 -6.26 -7.33
N VAL A 85 11.55 -5.04 -7.89
CA VAL A 85 11.13 -4.82 -9.29
C VAL A 85 12.06 -5.55 -10.25
N GLN A 86 13.37 -5.47 -10.02
CA GLN A 86 14.36 -6.22 -10.77
C GLN A 86 14.15 -7.73 -10.64
N ALA A 87 14.00 -8.24 -9.41
CA ALA A 87 13.74 -9.65 -9.15
C ALA A 87 12.49 -10.16 -9.87
N ALA A 88 11.40 -9.40 -9.84
CA ALA A 88 10.15 -9.73 -10.52
C ALA A 88 10.33 -9.82 -12.03
N SER A 89 11.03 -8.86 -12.63
CA SER A 89 11.35 -8.86 -14.06
C SER A 89 12.21 -10.04 -14.45
N GLU A 90 13.27 -10.34 -13.68
CA GLU A 90 14.19 -11.47 -13.96
C GLU A 90 13.54 -12.85 -13.69
N ALA A 91 12.58 -12.93 -12.76
CA ALA A 91 11.80 -14.14 -12.50
C ALA A 91 10.72 -14.42 -13.56
N GLY A 92 10.49 -13.48 -14.50
CA GLY A 92 9.53 -13.62 -15.58
C GLY A 92 8.08 -13.29 -15.18
N VAL A 93 7.87 -12.50 -14.12
CA VAL A 93 6.55 -11.97 -13.76
C VAL A 93 5.99 -11.19 -14.95
N GLN A 94 4.75 -11.46 -15.32
CA GLN A 94 4.11 -10.84 -16.50
C GLN A 94 3.37 -9.56 -16.16
N HIS A 95 2.80 -9.47 -14.94
CA HIS A 95 2.03 -8.31 -14.50
C HIS A 95 2.32 -7.98 -13.03
N ILE A 96 2.64 -6.72 -12.76
CA ILE A 96 2.79 -6.22 -11.41
C ILE A 96 1.64 -5.28 -11.04
N VAL A 97 0.90 -5.61 -9.98
CA VAL A 97 -0.08 -4.71 -9.36
C VAL A 97 0.60 -4.07 -8.16
N TYR A 98 0.88 -2.78 -8.25
CA TYR A 98 1.65 -2.08 -7.22
C TYR A 98 0.75 -1.16 -6.39
N LEU A 99 0.77 -1.35 -5.06
CA LEU A 99 0.11 -0.45 -4.12
C LEU A 99 0.98 0.80 -3.94
N SER A 100 0.62 1.85 -4.67
CA SER A 100 1.29 3.14 -4.76
C SER A 100 0.55 4.19 -3.92
N PHE A 101 0.91 5.47 -4.06
CA PHE A 101 0.35 6.57 -3.29
C PHE A 101 -0.24 7.65 -4.22
N ALA A 102 -1.34 8.29 -3.79
CA ALA A 102 -2.17 9.20 -4.58
C ALA A 102 -1.42 10.36 -5.23
N GLN A 103 -0.38 10.87 -4.65
CA GLN A 103 0.42 11.98 -5.20
C GLN A 103 1.85 11.56 -5.51
N ALA A 104 2.04 10.30 -5.96
CA ALA A 104 3.35 9.83 -6.37
C ALA A 104 3.93 10.70 -7.49
N ALA A 105 4.91 11.53 -7.14
CA ALA A 105 5.66 12.44 -8.01
C ALA A 105 7.07 12.62 -7.47
N LEU A 106 8.06 12.76 -8.35
CA LEU A 106 9.47 12.89 -7.96
C LEU A 106 9.76 14.19 -7.19
N ASP A 107 8.97 15.22 -7.44
CA ASP A 107 9.05 16.56 -6.83
C ASP A 107 8.01 16.78 -5.71
N SER A 108 7.29 15.72 -5.30
CA SER A 108 6.31 15.82 -4.21
C SER A 108 6.96 16.39 -2.93
N THR A 109 6.26 17.28 -2.24
CA THR A 109 6.66 17.75 -0.91
C THR A 109 6.63 16.65 0.12
N PHE A 110 5.71 15.70 -0.02
CA PHE A 110 5.64 14.51 0.82
C PHE A 110 6.67 13.47 0.36
N THR A 111 7.72 13.27 1.16
CA THR A 111 8.89 12.45 0.80
C THR A 111 8.52 11.00 0.46
N LEU A 112 7.55 10.41 1.17
CA LEU A 112 7.08 9.05 0.91
C LEU A 112 6.52 8.90 -0.51
N ALA A 113 5.83 9.93 -1.04
CA ALA A 113 5.31 9.93 -2.39
C ALA A 113 6.43 9.88 -3.46
N ARG A 114 7.62 10.42 -3.16
CA ARG A 114 8.78 10.35 -4.07
C ARG A 114 9.24 8.92 -4.29
N THR A 115 9.35 8.11 -3.23
CA THR A 115 9.76 6.71 -3.35
C THR A 115 8.73 5.88 -4.10
N HIS A 116 7.45 6.21 -4.01
CA HIS A 116 6.42 5.60 -4.86
C HIS A 116 6.61 5.96 -6.33
N ALA A 117 6.92 7.22 -6.65
CA ALA A 117 7.17 7.66 -8.01
C ALA A 117 8.39 6.97 -8.62
N VAL A 118 9.50 6.84 -7.86
CA VAL A 118 10.69 6.09 -8.28
C VAL A 118 10.33 4.65 -8.60
N THR A 119 9.56 3.99 -7.73
CA THR A 119 9.13 2.61 -7.93
C THR A 119 8.24 2.45 -9.17
N GLU A 120 7.25 3.33 -9.37
CA GLU A 120 6.42 3.32 -10.58
C GLU A 120 7.25 3.49 -11.85
N ASN A 121 8.23 4.41 -11.84
CA ASN A 121 9.12 4.61 -12.97
C ASN A 121 9.99 3.38 -13.26
N ALA A 122 10.53 2.75 -12.23
CA ALA A 122 11.28 1.50 -12.39
C ALA A 122 10.42 0.38 -13.00
N ILE A 123 9.17 0.22 -12.54
CA ILE A 123 8.23 -0.75 -13.10
C ILE A 123 7.95 -0.44 -14.58
N ARG A 124 7.69 0.82 -14.95
CA ARG A 124 7.45 1.22 -16.35
C ARG A 124 8.62 0.96 -17.29
N GLN A 125 9.85 0.90 -16.76
CA GLN A 125 11.05 0.59 -17.54
C GLN A 125 11.24 -0.91 -17.81
N THR A 126 10.45 -1.77 -17.17
CA THR A 126 10.45 -3.21 -17.44
C THR A 126 9.51 -3.57 -18.59
N ASN A 127 9.57 -4.85 -19.02
CA ASN A 127 8.61 -5.41 -19.99
C ASN A 127 7.34 -5.95 -19.32
N MET A 128 7.21 -5.84 -17.98
CA MET A 128 6.01 -6.26 -17.27
C MET A 128 4.84 -5.31 -17.56
N ARG A 129 3.64 -5.86 -17.72
CA ARG A 129 2.42 -5.06 -17.61
C ARG A 129 2.29 -4.57 -16.16
N TYR A 130 1.63 -3.45 -15.95
CA TYR A 130 1.45 -2.91 -14.62
C TYR A 130 0.04 -2.42 -14.36
N THR A 131 -0.33 -2.40 -13.09
CA THR A 131 -1.49 -1.64 -12.58
C THR A 131 -1.05 -0.93 -11.30
N PHE A 132 -1.13 0.40 -11.28
CA PHE A 132 -0.85 1.16 -10.06
C PHE A 132 -2.15 1.47 -9.35
N LEU A 133 -2.23 1.07 -8.09
CA LEU A 133 -3.31 1.40 -7.18
C LEU A 133 -2.77 2.48 -6.24
N ARG A 134 -3.00 3.74 -6.60
CA ARG A 134 -2.58 4.90 -5.81
C ARG A 134 -3.61 5.15 -4.72
N ASP A 135 -3.37 4.60 -3.52
CA ASP A 135 -4.20 4.87 -2.36
C ASP A 135 -3.89 6.25 -1.75
N ASN A 136 -4.79 6.72 -0.89
CA ASN A 136 -4.62 7.93 -0.09
C ASN A 136 -4.37 7.53 1.37
N PHE A 137 -4.23 8.49 2.26
CA PHE A 137 -4.14 8.25 3.70
C PHE A 137 -5.29 7.37 4.18
N TYR A 138 -4.98 6.46 5.09
CA TYR A 138 -5.97 5.52 5.60
C TYR A 138 -6.85 6.13 6.68
N SER A 139 -8.16 5.85 6.61
CA SER A 139 -9.13 6.26 7.63
C SER A 139 -8.76 5.74 9.02
N GLU A 140 -8.18 4.54 9.09
CA GLU A 140 -7.69 3.91 10.33
C GLU A 140 -6.55 4.71 10.97
N MET A 141 -5.69 5.33 10.17
CA MET A 141 -4.64 6.21 10.67
C MET A 141 -5.24 7.48 11.28
N MET A 142 -6.27 8.05 10.65
CA MET A 142 -6.95 9.24 11.17
C MET A 142 -7.62 8.98 12.53
N ALA A 143 -8.03 7.73 12.81
CA ALA A 143 -8.59 7.36 14.10
C ALA A 143 -7.54 7.39 15.25
N THR A 144 -6.25 7.40 14.93
CA THR A 144 -5.15 7.35 15.92
C THR A 144 -4.26 8.60 15.90
N ILE A 145 -4.60 9.61 15.10
CA ILE A 145 -3.77 10.80 14.92
C ILE A 145 -3.84 11.78 16.10
N ALA A 146 -4.94 11.75 16.88
CA ALA A 146 -5.10 12.59 18.04
C ALA A 146 -4.24 12.10 19.20
N ASN A 147 -3.64 13.04 19.95
CA ASN A 147 -2.92 12.74 21.18
C ASN A 147 -3.87 12.31 22.33
N ALA A 148 -3.33 12.03 23.52
CA ALA A 148 -4.09 11.59 24.69
C ALA A 148 -5.16 12.59 25.15
N ASP A 149 -4.97 13.89 24.88
CA ASP A 149 -5.91 14.97 25.19
C ASP A 149 -6.96 15.19 24.08
N GLY A 150 -6.97 14.36 23.05
CA GLY A 150 -7.87 14.47 21.91
C GLY A 150 -7.50 15.58 20.93
N ILE A 151 -6.26 16.04 20.91
CA ILE A 151 -5.79 17.10 20.03
C ILE A 151 -5.14 16.49 18.78
N ILE A 152 -5.61 16.88 17.61
CA ILE A 152 -4.92 16.71 16.33
C ILE A 152 -4.13 17.99 16.08
N ALA A 153 -2.80 17.92 16.07
CA ALA A 153 -1.94 19.08 15.84
C ALA A 153 -1.22 18.98 14.50
N GLY A 154 -0.97 20.10 13.86
CA GLY A 154 -0.20 20.19 12.63
C GLY A 154 -0.54 21.42 11.77
N PRO A 155 0.35 21.82 10.84
CA PRO A 155 0.22 23.04 10.03
C PRO A 155 -0.57 22.76 8.74
N ALA A 156 -1.84 22.38 8.85
CA ALA A 156 -2.63 22.00 7.68
C ALA A 156 -3.75 23.00 7.33
N ASP A 157 -3.93 24.06 8.11
CA ASP A 157 -4.99 25.07 7.89
C ASP A 157 -6.34 24.41 7.54
N ASP A 158 -6.93 24.80 6.40
CA ASP A 158 -8.15 24.24 5.83
C ASP A 158 -7.89 23.09 4.84
N GLY A 159 -6.67 22.54 4.83
CA GLY A 159 -6.29 21.42 3.98
C GLY A 159 -7.22 20.23 4.14
N ARG A 160 -7.58 19.60 3.03
CA ARG A 160 -8.58 18.52 2.99
C ARG A 160 -7.97 17.24 2.43
N VAL A 161 -8.38 16.12 2.98
CA VAL A 161 -7.94 14.79 2.54
C VAL A 161 -9.11 13.84 2.37
N ALA A 162 -9.13 13.10 1.26
CA ALA A 162 -10.12 12.05 1.00
C ALA A 162 -9.55 10.70 1.44
N CYS A 163 -9.53 10.45 2.76
CA CYS A 163 -9.03 9.22 3.34
C CYS A 163 -9.82 8.01 2.86
N VAL A 164 -9.15 6.89 2.66
CA VAL A 164 -9.73 5.62 2.22
C VAL A 164 -9.53 4.54 3.28
N SER A 165 -10.49 3.63 3.47
CA SER A 165 -10.28 2.52 4.39
C SER A 165 -9.33 1.47 3.80
N GLN A 166 -8.48 0.87 4.64
CA GLN A 166 -7.63 -0.25 4.23
C GLN A 166 -8.45 -1.42 3.68
N ARG A 167 -9.66 -1.61 4.20
CA ARG A 167 -10.60 -2.64 3.74
C ARG A 167 -11.03 -2.40 2.29
N ASP A 168 -11.38 -1.17 1.94
CA ASP A 168 -11.82 -0.83 0.59
C ASP A 168 -10.67 -0.92 -0.41
N VAL A 169 -9.46 -0.48 0.00
CA VAL A 169 -8.24 -0.66 -0.79
C VAL A 169 -7.96 -2.13 -1.06
N ALA A 170 -8.03 -2.98 -0.02
CA ALA A 170 -7.81 -4.41 -0.17
C ALA A 170 -8.87 -5.08 -1.07
N GLN A 171 -10.14 -4.67 -0.95
CA GLN A 171 -11.21 -5.19 -1.80
C GLN A 171 -11.01 -4.77 -3.27
N ALA A 172 -10.64 -3.51 -3.52
CA ALA A 172 -10.34 -3.01 -4.86
C ALA A 172 -9.15 -3.76 -5.48
N ALA A 173 -8.05 -3.91 -4.72
CA ALA A 173 -6.89 -4.67 -5.15
C ALA A 173 -7.23 -6.13 -5.49
N ALA A 174 -7.99 -6.81 -4.62
CA ALA A 174 -8.40 -8.18 -4.85
C ALA A 174 -9.29 -8.33 -6.09
N ASN A 175 -10.16 -7.35 -6.39
CA ASN A 175 -10.98 -7.36 -7.60
C ASN A 175 -10.10 -7.21 -8.86
N VAL A 176 -9.17 -6.24 -8.86
CA VAL A 176 -8.23 -6.02 -9.97
C VAL A 176 -7.40 -7.29 -10.24
N ILE A 177 -6.83 -7.89 -9.20
CA ILE A 177 -6.01 -9.09 -9.32
C ILE A 177 -6.84 -10.28 -9.85
N ALA A 178 -8.06 -10.47 -9.36
CA ALA A 178 -8.95 -11.53 -9.81
C ALA A 178 -9.34 -11.34 -11.29
N ASP A 179 -9.62 -10.13 -11.73
CA ASP A 179 -9.90 -9.82 -13.14
C ASP A 179 -8.70 -10.15 -14.03
N ILE A 180 -7.47 -9.75 -13.62
CA ILE A 180 -6.23 -10.08 -14.33
C ILE A 180 -6.04 -11.60 -14.40
N ALA A 181 -6.27 -12.31 -13.29
CA ALA A 181 -6.17 -13.77 -13.23
C ALA A 181 -7.16 -14.49 -14.16
N CYS A 182 -8.31 -13.87 -14.43
CA CYS A 182 -9.29 -14.33 -15.42
C CYS A 182 -8.96 -13.93 -16.86
N GLY A 183 -7.81 -13.31 -17.12
CA GLY A 183 -7.37 -12.87 -18.45
C GLY A 183 -8.01 -11.56 -18.92
N ASN A 184 -8.52 -10.74 -18.01
CA ASN A 184 -9.06 -9.44 -18.34
C ASN A 184 -7.94 -8.41 -18.46
N HIS A 185 -7.75 -7.85 -19.65
CA HIS A 185 -6.69 -6.88 -19.97
C HIS A 185 -7.05 -5.41 -19.72
N ARG A 186 -8.25 -5.10 -19.19
CA ARG A 186 -8.68 -3.72 -18.95
C ARG A 186 -7.82 -2.97 -17.93
N HIS A 187 -7.06 -3.71 -17.14
CA HIS A 187 -6.17 -3.16 -16.11
C HIS A 187 -4.72 -3.01 -16.57
N ASP A 188 -4.39 -3.47 -17.77
CA ASP A 188 -3.04 -3.40 -18.31
C ASP A 188 -2.59 -1.94 -18.46
N ASN A 189 -1.45 -1.60 -17.83
CA ASN A 189 -0.83 -0.28 -17.86
C ASN A 189 -1.74 0.87 -17.37
N GLN A 190 -2.63 0.56 -16.42
CA GLN A 190 -3.55 1.53 -15.84
C GLN A 190 -3.05 2.05 -14.48
N THR A 191 -3.51 3.25 -14.16
CA THR A 191 -3.32 3.87 -12.83
C THR A 191 -4.68 4.27 -12.28
N TYR A 192 -5.02 3.77 -11.10
CA TYR A 192 -6.25 4.09 -10.39
C TYR A 192 -5.94 4.83 -9.10
N THR A 193 -6.64 5.91 -8.81
CA THR A 193 -6.57 6.59 -7.53
C THR A 193 -7.70 6.09 -6.63
N LEU A 194 -7.34 5.56 -5.46
CA LEU A 194 -8.26 5.02 -4.48
C LEU A 194 -8.45 6.02 -3.35
N THR A 195 -9.64 6.62 -3.27
CA THR A 195 -9.99 7.64 -2.27
C THR A 195 -11.31 7.28 -1.61
N GLY A 196 -11.53 7.85 -0.41
CA GLY A 196 -12.87 7.87 0.18
C GLY A 196 -13.81 8.79 -0.59
N SER A 197 -15.10 8.69 -0.28
CA SER A 197 -16.17 9.46 -0.94
C SER A 197 -16.23 10.92 -0.50
N GLN A 198 -15.57 11.27 0.62
CA GLN A 198 -15.59 12.61 1.20
C GLN A 198 -14.17 13.11 1.44
N SER A 199 -13.95 14.38 1.12
CA SER A 199 -12.73 15.10 1.47
C SER A 199 -12.99 15.89 2.75
N LEU A 200 -12.24 15.59 3.82
CA LEU A 200 -12.44 16.16 5.16
C LEU A 200 -11.20 16.98 5.57
N SER A 201 -11.45 18.11 6.26
CA SER A 201 -10.41 18.84 6.99
C SER A 201 -10.12 18.16 8.34
N PHE A 202 -8.99 18.51 8.98
CA PHE A 202 -8.71 17.99 10.33
C PHE A 202 -9.73 18.45 11.37
N THR A 203 -10.34 19.64 11.21
CA THR A 203 -11.45 20.08 12.04
C THR A 203 -12.66 19.14 11.91
N GLU A 204 -13.02 18.75 10.67
CA GLU A 204 -14.11 17.83 10.42
C GLU A 204 -13.78 16.41 10.91
N ILE A 205 -12.53 15.95 10.74
CA ILE A 205 -12.05 14.67 11.29
C ILE A 205 -12.19 14.66 12.82
N ALA A 206 -11.75 15.73 13.51
CA ALA A 206 -11.89 15.86 14.96
C ALA A 206 -13.37 15.80 15.40
N ALA A 207 -14.28 16.44 14.66
CA ALA A 207 -15.71 16.37 14.92
C ALA A 207 -16.27 14.94 14.78
N VAL A 208 -15.83 14.21 13.74
CA VAL A 208 -16.20 12.80 13.53
C VAL A 208 -15.65 11.93 14.67
N LEU A 209 -14.39 12.10 15.07
CA LEU A 209 -13.81 11.37 16.20
C LEU A 209 -14.56 11.64 17.51
N THR A 210 -14.90 12.89 17.78
CA THR A 210 -15.74 13.25 18.95
C THR A 210 -17.06 12.49 18.96
N LYS A 211 -17.74 12.44 17.81
CA LYS A 211 -19.03 11.73 17.67
C LYS A 211 -18.90 10.22 17.88
N ILE A 212 -17.81 9.61 17.37
CA ILE A 212 -17.62 8.15 17.44
C ILE A 212 -17.17 7.71 18.83
N THR A 213 -16.25 8.46 19.45
CA THR A 213 -15.62 8.07 20.73
C THR A 213 -16.39 8.57 21.95
N GLY A 214 -17.24 9.58 21.79
CA GLY A 214 -17.91 10.27 22.89
C GLY A 214 -16.97 11.17 23.71
N LYS A 215 -15.70 11.33 23.31
CA LYS A 215 -14.69 12.18 23.95
C LYS A 215 -14.43 13.40 23.08
N PRO A 216 -14.21 14.60 23.67
CA PRO A 216 -13.89 15.79 22.89
C PRO A 216 -12.60 15.60 22.09
N HIS A 217 -12.65 15.91 20.79
CA HIS A 217 -11.47 16.02 19.92
C HIS A 217 -11.51 17.39 19.26
N ARG A 218 -10.33 17.96 19.01
CA ARG A 218 -10.19 19.25 18.32
C ARG A 218 -8.95 19.27 17.44
N TYR A 219 -8.99 20.05 16.39
CA TYR A 219 -7.82 20.39 15.61
C TYR A 219 -7.14 21.63 16.18
N HIS A 220 -5.82 21.59 16.30
CA HIS A 220 -4.94 22.72 16.63
C HIS A 220 -4.05 23.00 15.42
N ASN A 221 -4.34 24.11 14.74
CA ASN A 221 -3.50 24.53 13.62
C ASN A 221 -2.20 25.14 14.15
N GLU A 222 -1.10 24.47 13.86
CA GLU A 222 0.25 24.91 14.23
C GLU A 222 0.84 25.77 13.12
N THR A 223 1.74 26.67 13.49
CA THR A 223 2.66 27.29 12.54
C THR A 223 3.71 26.25 12.10
N LEU A 224 4.38 26.50 10.96
CA LEU A 224 5.50 25.64 10.55
C LEU A 224 6.64 25.61 11.58
N GLU A 225 6.87 26.73 12.29
CA GLU A 225 7.91 26.81 13.34
C GLU A 225 7.54 25.92 14.53
N GLU A 226 6.29 25.95 14.99
CA GLU A 226 5.83 25.10 16.09
C GLU A 226 5.93 23.61 15.74
N ALA A 227 5.51 23.23 14.52
CA ALA A 227 5.55 21.85 14.06
C ALA A 227 7.00 21.29 13.96
N LEU A 228 7.99 22.13 13.61
CA LEU A 228 9.39 21.72 13.52
C LEU A 228 10.04 21.52 14.90
N ILE A 229 9.59 22.24 15.95
CA ILE A 229 10.13 22.11 17.31
C ILE A 229 9.72 20.77 17.97
N VAL A 230 8.53 20.28 17.66
CA VAL A 230 8.00 19.03 18.23
C VAL A 230 8.57 17.78 17.54
N GLY A 231 9.11 17.90 16.34
CA GLY A 231 9.66 16.79 15.53
C GLY A 231 11.17 16.54 15.74
N THR A 232 11.85 17.25 16.65
CA THR A 232 13.24 17.04 17.03
C THR A 232 13.33 16.38 18.40
#